data_b240251cfa1c0e115d7096935ba7962b
#
_entry.id   b240251cfa1c0e115d7096935ba7962b
#
_cell.length_a   1.000
_cell.length_b   1.000
_cell.length_c   1.000
_cell.angle_alpha   90.00
_cell.angle_beta   90.00
_cell.angle_gamma   90.00
#
_symmetry.space_group_name_H-M   'P 1'
#
loop_
_entity.id
_entity.type
_entity.pdbx_description
1 polymer ?
#
loop_
_entity_poly.entity_id
_entity_poly.type
_entity_poly.pdbx_seq_one_letter_code
_entity_poly.pdbx_strand_id
1 'polypeptide(L)'
;MQENPITKYRPWGTVDLPDRQWPSRTIDHAPIWCSVDLRDGNQALPIPMGVEQKLELFDLLTKIGFKQIEVGFPSAAQTEFDFTRKLIEEDRIPEGVSIQVLTQAREHLIRRTIESLQGAKDAIVHVYNSTSPLQRKVTFGMSKEEIKQIAVDGVQLVRDLLPELEGAGVQLEYSPESFSGQRSSTSWNRTPSSVESASVASA
;
A
#
# COMPACT_ATOMS: atom_id res chain seq x y z
N MET A 1 -33.71 -5.21 11.28
CA MET A 1 -33.09 -5.97 10.16
C MET A 1 -33.80 -5.57 8.89
N GLN A 2 -33.11 -5.31 7.78
CA GLN A 2 -33.76 -4.96 6.50
C GLN A 2 -34.46 -6.20 5.94
N GLU A 3 -35.74 -6.11 5.59
CA GLU A 3 -36.53 -7.24 5.07
C GLU A 3 -35.98 -7.81 3.76
N ASN A 4 -35.40 -6.95 2.91
CA ASN A 4 -34.80 -7.38 1.64
C ASN A 4 -33.47 -6.65 1.39
N PRO A 5 -32.35 -7.17 1.86
CA PRO A 5 -31.05 -6.52 1.72
C PRO A 5 -30.57 -6.43 0.26
N ILE A 6 -31.06 -7.26 -0.64
CA ILE A 6 -30.64 -7.28 -2.04
C ILE A 6 -30.99 -5.97 -2.79
N THR A 7 -32.04 -5.28 -2.36
CA THR A 7 -32.45 -3.99 -2.96
C THR A 7 -31.44 -2.87 -2.70
N LYS A 8 -30.53 -3.08 -1.73
CA LYS A 8 -29.47 -2.15 -1.39
C LYS A 8 -28.31 -2.17 -2.39
N TYR A 9 -28.15 -3.26 -3.11
CA TYR A 9 -27.04 -3.48 -4.01
C TYR A 9 -27.44 -3.24 -5.46
N ARG A 10 -26.52 -2.67 -6.23
CA ARG A 10 -26.66 -2.51 -7.67
C ARG A 10 -25.55 -3.29 -8.36
N PRO A 11 -25.79 -3.86 -9.55
CA PRO A 11 -24.74 -4.43 -10.34
C PRO A 11 -23.64 -3.40 -10.59
N TRP A 12 -22.38 -3.85 -10.49
CA TRP A 12 -21.25 -3.02 -10.85
C TRP A 12 -21.28 -2.72 -12.35
N GLY A 13 -20.87 -1.51 -12.74
CA GLY A 13 -20.78 -1.15 -14.15
C GLY A 13 -19.75 -2.02 -14.87
N THR A 14 -20.02 -2.35 -16.12
CA THR A 14 -19.07 -3.08 -16.95
C THR A 14 -17.84 -2.24 -17.28
N VAL A 15 -16.66 -2.86 -17.23
CA VAL A 15 -15.41 -2.26 -17.70
C VAL A 15 -15.24 -2.62 -19.18
N ASP A 16 -15.21 -1.62 -20.05
CA ASP A 16 -14.96 -1.81 -21.47
C ASP A 16 -13.45 -1.92 -21.72
N LEU A 17 -13.01 -3.17 -21.90
CA LEU A 17 -11.62 -3.54 -22.22
C LEU A 17 -11.67 -4.56 -23.39
N PRO A 18 -11.82 -4.07 -24.63
CA PRO A 18 -12.00 -4.95 -25.79
C PRO A 18 -10.78 -5.81 -26.08
N ASP A 19 -9.60 -5.40 -25.68
CA ASP A 19 -8.32 -6.09 -25.88
C ASP A 19 -7.83 -6.88 -24.66
N ARG A 20 -8.69 -7.08 -23.65
CA ARG A 20 -8.31 -7.83 -22.44
C ARG A 20 -7.88 -9.26 -22.74
N GLN A 21 -6.76 -9.65 -22.15
CA GLN A 21 -6.19 -11.01 -22.35
C GLN A 21 -6.37 -11.92 -21.11
N TRP A 22 -6.60 -11.35 -19.95
CA TRP A 22 -6.66 -12.09 -18.69
C TRP A 22 -7.72 -13.21 -18.62
N PRO A 23 -8.90 -13.17 -19.32
CA PRO A 23 -9.86 -14.29 -19.29
C PRO A 23 -9.30 -15.58 -19.89
N SER A 24 -8.29 -15.46 -20.77
CA SER A 24 -7.63 -16.61 -21.41
C SER A 24 -6.42 -17.13 -20.62
N ARG A 25 -6.07 -16.47 -19.49
CA ARG A 25 -4.98 -16.90 -18.62
C ARG A 25 -5.51 -17.63 -17.41
N THR A 26 -4.83 -18.71 -17.03
CA THR A 26 -5.13 -19.48 -15.83
C THR A 26 -4.08 -19.14 -14.77
N ILE A 27 -4.52 -18.96 -13.52
CA ILE A 27 -3.61 -18.87 -12.37
C ILE A 27 -3.16 -20.28 -12.04
N ASP A 28 -1.88 -20.56 -12.17
CA ASP A 28 -1.27 -21.89 -12.00
C ASP A 28 -0.36 -21.97 -10.75
N HIS A 29 -0.22 -20.89 -10.01
CA HIS A 29 0.53 -20.82 -8.76
C HIS A 29 -0.18 -19.93 -7.74
N ALA A 30 0.08 -20.17 -6.46
CA ALA A 30 -0.48 -19.37 -5.39
C ALA A 30 0.12 -17.96 -5.39
N PRO A 31 -0.68 -16.90 -5.18
CA PRO A 31 -0.15 -15.55 -4.98
C PRO A 31 0.64 -15.47 -3.67
N ILE A 32 1.54 -14.49 -3.59
CA ILE A 32 2.18 -14.13 -2.33
C ILE A 32 1.15 -13.35 -1.50
N TRP A 33 0.88 -13.85 -0.29
CA TRP A 33 -0.02 -13.18 0.64
C TRP A 33 0.71 -12.12 1.44
N CYS A 34 0.16 -10.90 1.46
CA CYS A 34 0.59 -9.84 2.36
C CYS A 34 -0.39 -9.72 3.53
N SER A 35 0.10 -9.84 4.77
CA SER A 35 -0.71 -9.54 5.95
C SER A 35 -0.75 -8.03 6.17
N VAL A 36 -1.94 -7.48 6.38
CA VAL A 36 -2.18 -6.07 6.73
C VAL A 36 -2.68 -5.90 8.17
N ASP A 37 -2.62 -6.95 8.97
CA ASP A 37 -3.16 -6.97 10.35
C ASP A 37 -2.47 -5.94 11.25
N LEU A 38 -1.15 -5.79 11.12
CA LEU A 38 -0.34 -4.84 11.91
C LEU A 38 -0.52 -3.37 11.51
N ARG A 39 -1.04 -3.09 10.33
CA ARG A 39 -1.33 -1.73 9.87
C ARG A 39 -2.83 -1.48 9.87
N ASP A 40 -3.57 -2.02 8.94
CA ASP A 40 -5.01 -1.75 8.74
C ASP A 40 -5.85 -2.38 9.86
N GLY A 41 -5.54 -3.61 10.23
CA GLY A 41 -6.17 -4.28 11.36
C GLY A 41 -5.93 -3.54 12.68
N ASN A 42 -4.70 -3.17 12.97
CA ASN A 42 -4.35 -2.39 14.17
C ASN A 42 -5.02 -1.01 14.18
N GLN A 43 -5.10 -0.35 13.03
CA GLN A 43 -5.77 0.96 12.88
C GLN A 43 -7.26 0.91 13.21
N ALA A 44 -7.91 -0.23 13.00
CA ALA A 44 -9.34 -0.44 13.28
C ALA A 44 -9.64 -0.70 14.77
N LEU A 45 -8.63 -0.95 15.60
CA LEU A 45 -8.83 -1.22 17.02
C LEU A 45 -9.21 0.05 17.80
N PRO A 46 -10.14 -0.03 18.75
CA PRO A 46 -10.46 1.09 19.65
C PRO A 46 -9.23 1.62 20.42
N ILE A 47 -8.33 0.71 20.80
CA ILE A 47 -7.03 0.99 21.40
C ILE A 47 -5.98 0.27 20.55
N PRO A 48 -5.21 0.99 19.72
CA PRO A 48 -4.15 0.39 18.92
C PRO A 48 -3.08 -0.28 19.77
N MET A 49 -2.47 -1.32 19.23
CA MET A 49 -1.40 -2.06 19.89
C MET A 49 -0.17 -1.20 20.11
N GLY A 50 0.46 -1.36 21.26
CA GLY A 50 1.80 -0.85 21.53
C GLY A 50 2.88 -1.70 20.83
N VAL A 51 4.13 -1.23 20.89
CA VAL A 51 5.26 -1.87 20.21
C VAL A 51 5.41 -3.35 20.57
N GLU A 52 5.34 -3.69 21.86
CA GLU A 52 5.52 -5.08 22.32
C GLU A 52 4.42 -6.03 21.79
N GLN A 53 3.17 -5.59 21.79
CA GLN A 53 2.06 -6.38 21.24
C GLN A 53 2.20 -6.57 19.72
N LYS A 54 2.68 -5.52 19.02
CA LYS A 54 2.96 -5.61 17.58
C LYS A 54 4.10 -6.59 17.29
N LEU A 55 5.13 -6.67 18.14
CA LEU A 55 6.21 -7.64 18.00
C LEU A 55 5.69 -9.08 18.18
N GLU A 56 4.86 -9.33 19.18
CA GLU A 56 4.24 -10.65 19.39
C GLU A 56 3.40 -11.08 18.18
N LEU A 57 2.61 -10.15 17.62
CA LEU A 57 1.81 -10.44 16.42
C LEU A 57 2.68 -10.63 15.18
N PHE A 58 3.75 -9.85 15.02
CA PHE A 58 4.70 -10.02 13.93
C PHE A 58 5.35 -11.43 13.97
N ASP A 59 5.81 -11.86 15.14
CA ASP A 59 6.38 -13.19 15.33
C ASP A 59 5.35 -14.30 15.04
N LEU A 60 4.08 -14.08 15.35
CA LEU A 60 3.00 -15.02 15.01
C LEU A 60 2.78 -15.08 13.50
N LEU A 61 2.69 -13.94 12.81
CA LEU A 61 2.49 -13.87 11.36
C LEU A 61 3.63 -14.55 10.60
N THR A 62 4.87 -14.36 11.03
CA THR A 62 6.02 -15.06 10.45
C THR A 62 5.97 -16.57 10.68
N LYS A 63 5.53 -17.04 11.86
CA LYS A 63 5.29 -18.47 12.16
C LYS A 63 4.17 -19.07 11.31
N ILE A 64 3.12 -18.32 11.01
CA ILE A 64 2.04 -18.74 10.10
C ILE A 64 2.59 -18.92 8.67
N GLY A 65 3.62 -18.17 8.30
CA GLY A 65 4.32 -18.30 7.03
C GLY A 65 4.10 -17.17 6.05
N PHE A 66 3.58 -16.02 6.49
CA PHE A 66 3.49 -14.83 5.66
C PHE A 66 4.88 -14.40 5.18
N LYS A 67 4.98 -14.04 3.90
CA LYS A 67 6.21 -13.59 3.25
C LYS A 67 6.26 -12.08 3.04
N GLN A 68 5.10 -11.44 3.09
CA GLN A 68 4.96 -9.99 3.08
C GLN A 68 4.07 -9.58 4.24
N ILE A 69 4.48 -8.58 5.02
CA ILE A 69 3.74 -8.10 6.19
C ILE A 69 3.79 -6.57 6.19
N GLU A 70 2.63 -5.94 6.03
CA GLU A 70 2.51 -4.48 6.17
C GLU A 70 2.50 -4.13 7.65
N VAL A 71 3.63 -3.63 8.13
CA VAL A 71 3.92 -3.47 9.56
C VAL A 71 3.38 -2.18 10.16
N GLY A 72 3.17 -1.15 9.33
CA GLY A 72 2.65 0.11 9.83
C GLY A 72 2.74 1.27 8.85
N PHE A 73 2.47 2.46 9.39
CA PHE A 73 2.60 3.75 8.72
C PHE A 73 3.61 4.63 9.51
N PRO A 74 4.92 4.44 9.30
CA PRO A 74 5.97 5.03 10.15
C PRO A 74 5.90 6.55 10.27
N SER A 75 5.41 7.22 9.23
CA SER A 75 5.28 8.68 9.24
C SER A 75 3.99 9.20 9.91
N ALA A 76 3.05 8.32 10.27
CA ALA A 76 1.80 8.73 10.91
C ALA A 76 1.93 8.93 12.43
N ALA A 77 2.76 8.12 13.09
CA ALA A 77 2.95 8.17 14.54
C ALA A 77 4.35 7.68 14.96
N GLN A 78 4.86 8.20 16.07
CA GLN A 78 6.17 7.77 16.58
C GLN A 78 6.19 6.28 16.94
N THR A 79 5.12 5.74 17.51
CA THR A 79 5.01 4.29 17.80
C THR A 79 5.18 3.42 16.56
N GLU A 80 4.63 3.86 15.42
CA GLU A 80 4.76 3.15 14.14
C GLU A 80 6.21 3.20 13.61
N PHE A 81 6.84 4.35 13.77
CA PHE A 81 8.25 4.53 13.44
C PHE A 81 9.15 3.65 14.30
N ASP A 82 8.98 3.72 15.63
CA ASP A 82 9.78 2.97 16.60
C ASP A 82 9.62 1.45 16.41
N PHE A 83 8.40 0.98 16.10
CA PHE A 83 8.16 -0.42 15.80
C PHE A 83 8.93 -0.88 14.54
N THR A 84 8.88 -0.10 13.47
CA THR A 84 9.62 -0.41 12.24
C THR A 84 11.13 -0.43 12.49
N ARG A 85 11.64 0.56 13.23
CA ARG A 85 13.06 0.60 13.62
C ARG A 85 13.45 -0.61 14.46
N LYS A 86 12.64 -0.96 15.44
CA LYS A 86 12.91 -2.09 16.33
C LYS A 86 12.98 -3.42 15.57
N LEU A 87 12.11 -3.65 14.59
CA LEU A 87 12.18 -4.83 13.72
C LEU A 87 13.52 -4.93 12.99
N ILE A 88 14.03 -3.80 12.50
CA ILE A 88 15.28 -3.73 11.73
C ILE A 88 16.51 -3.83 12.66
N GLU A 89 16.56 -3.01 13.70
CA GLU A 89 17.72 -2.89 14.60
C GLU A 89 17.95 -4.15 15.44
N GLU A 90 16.89 -4.87 15.82
CA GLU A 90 16.96 -6.13 16.55
C GLU A 90 17.06 -7.37 15.63
N ASP A 91 17.22 -7.17 14.30
CA ASP A 91 17.29 -8.25 13.29
C ASP A 91 16.12 -9.26 13.41
N ARG A 92 14.91 -8.76 13.62
CA ARG A 92 13.71 -9.59 13.85
C ARG A 92 13.03 -10.08 12.59
N ILE A 93 13.46 -9.59 11.42
CA ILE A 93 12.86 -9.93 10.13
C ILE A 93 13.53 -11.21 9.62
N PRO A 94 12.80 -12.35 9.54
CA PRO A 94 13.38 -13.59 9.06
C PRO A 94 13.78 -13.52 7.58
N GLU A 95 14.74 -14.34 7.19
CA GLU A 95 15.10 -14.47 5.77
C GLU A 95 13.89 -14.87 4.91
N GLY A 96 13.74 -14.20 3.77
CA GLY A 96 12.64 -14.40 2.84
C GLY A 96 11.30 -13.81 3.31
N VAL A 97 11.33 -12.93 4.31
CA VAL A 97 10.19 -12.10 4.70
C VAL A 97 10.51 -10.64 4.38
N SER A 98 9.62 -9.96 3.66
CA SER A 98 9.71 -8.53 3.38
C SER A 98 8.72 -7.77 4.26
N ILE A 99 9.19 -6.72 4.92
CA ILE A 99 8.29 -5.79 5.61
C ILE A 99 7.76 -4.76 4.61
N GLN A 100 6.50 -4.41 4.73
CA GLN A 100 5.86 -3.35 3.94
C GLN A 100 5.50 -2.18 4.85
N VAL A 101 5.76 -0.96 4.39
CA VAL A 101 5.42 0.26 5.10
C VAL A 101 4.59 1.17 4.22
N LEU A 102 3.48 1.68 4.77
CA LEU A 102 2.58 2.58 4.06
C LEU A 102 3.07 4.03 4.16
N THR A 103 2.90 4.78 3.08
CA THR A 103 3.07 6.23 3.09
C THR A 103 2.11 6.91 2.13
N GLN A 104 1.59 8.06 2.52
CA GLN A 104 0.84 8.91 1.60
C GLN A 104 1.80 9.63 0.65
N ALA A 105 1.36 9.90 -0.60
CA ALA A 105 2.13 10.63 -1.60
C ALA A 105 2.30 12.12 -1.21
N ARG A 106 3.07 12.37 -0.14
CA ARG A 106 3.45 13.69 0.38
C ARG A 106 4.93 13.66 0.77
N GLU A 107 5.69 14.63 0.33
CA GLU A 107 7.15 14.63 0.48
C GLU A 107 7.63 14.34 1.92
N HIS A 108 7.14 15.09 2.90
CA HIS A 108 7.59 14.93 4.30
C HIS A 108 7.25 13.56 4.89
N LEU A 109 6.12 12.93 4.47
CA LEU A 109 5.74 11.60 4.91
C LEU A 109 6.60 10.53 4.24
N ILE A 110 6.87 10.68 2.94
CA ILE A 110 7.75 9.80 2.19
C ILE A 110 9.16 9.80 2.81
N ARG A 111 9.74 10.99 3.03
CA ARG A 111 11.08 11.10 3.64
C ARG A 111 11.15 10.44 5.01
N ARG A 112 10.15 10.67 5.87
CA ARG A 112 10.08 10.03 7.20
C ARG A 112 9.94 8.51 7.11
N THR A 113 9.20 8.00 6.12
CA THR A 113 9.06 6.57 5.86
C THR A 113 10.39 5.96 5.39
N ILE A 114 11.09 6.60 4.46
CA ILE A 114 12.42 6.15 4.02
C ILE A 114 13.42 6.14 5.19
N GLU A 115 13.41 7.17 6.03
CA GLU A 115 14.23 7.21 7.26
C GLU A 115 13.99 5.98 8.16
N SER A 116 12.73 5.54 8.29
CA SER A 116 12.40 4.37 9.11
C SER A 116 12.96 3.05 8.58
N LEU A 117 13.30 2.97 7.30
CA LEU A 117 13.78 1.77 6.63
C LEU A 117 15.31 1.66 6.57
N GLN A 118 16.06 2.62 7.12
CA GLN A 118 17.53 2.55 7.11
C GLN A 118 18.03 1.24 7.73
N GLY A 119 18.85 0.52 6.98
CA GLY A 119 19.41 -0.78 7.40
C GLY A 119 18.48 -1.98 7.15
N ALA A 120 17.29 -1.80 6.56
CA ALA A 120 16.44 -2.91 6.14
C ALA A 120 17.10 -3.73 5.02
N LYS A 121 16.96 -5.08 5.06
CA LYS A 121 17.48 -5.98 4.02
C LYS A 121 16.52 -6.06 2.83
N ASP A 122 15.25 -6.32 3.11
CA ASP A 122 14.15 -6.39 2.15
C ASP A 122 12.96 -5.60 2.67
N ALA A 123 12.43 -4.70 1.85
CA ALA A 123 11.28 -3.90 2.23
C ALA A 123 10.43 -3.51 1.01
N ILE A 124 9.17 -3.15 1.27
CA ILE A 124 8.25 -2.61 0.29
C ILE A 124 7.80 -1.24 0.78
N VAL A 125 8.02 -0.20 -0.02
CA VAL A 125 7.45 1.13 0.21
C VAL A 125 6.15 1.22 -0.54
N HIS A 126 5.04 1.18 0.20
CA HIS A 126 3.69 1.24 -0.35
C HIS A 126 3.18 2.68 -0.33
N VAL A 127 3.17 3.32 -1.49
CA VAL A 127 2.70 4.70 -1.67
C VAL A 127 1.25 4.71 -2.11
N TYR A 128 0.45 5.57 -1.50
CA TYR A 128 -0.93 5.76 -1.93
C TYR A 128 -1.32 7.24 -2.01
N ASN A 129 -2.35 7.53 -2.78
CA ASN A 129 -3.10 8.77 -2.70
C ASN A 129 -4.58 8.56 -3.02
N SER A 130 -5.42 9.44 -2.48
CA SER A 130 -6.86 9.38 -2.70
C SER A 130 -7.21 9.80 -4.10
N THR A 131 -8.00 8.98 -4.80
CA THR A 131 -8.33 9.18 -6.20
C THR A 131 -9.83 9.29 -6.48
N SER A 132 -10.70 9.03 -5.49
CA SER A 132 -12.15 9.02 -5.68
C SER A 132 -12.69 10.37 -6.18
N PRO A 133 -13.73 10.39 -7.03
CA PRO A 133 -14.35 11.62 -7.50
C PRO A 133 -14.85 12.51 -6.36
N LEU A 134 -15.35 11.91 -5.28
CA LEU A 134 -15.84 12.63 -4.10
C LEU A 134 -14.69 13.33 -3.37
N GLN A 135 -13.61 12.61 -3.09
CA GLN A 135 -12.45 13.18 -2.40
C GLN A 135 -11.77 14.26 -3.23
N ARG A 136 -11.66 14.07 -4.54
CA ARG A 136 -11.14 15.10 -5.45
C ARG A 136 -11.95 16.40 -5.36
N LYS A 137 -13.28 16.30 -5.37
CA LYS A 137 -14.17 17.45 -5.34
C LYS A 137 -14.25 18.12 -3.97
N VAL A 138 -14.40 17.34 -2.90
CA VAL A 138 -14.76 17.86 -1.57
C VAL A 138 -13.53 18.10 -0.71
N THR A 139 -12.55 17.17 -0.75
CA THR A 139 -11.38 17.23 0.13
C THR A 139 -10.25 18.05 -0.48
N PHE A 140 -9.99 17.85 -1.77
CA PHE A 140 -8.83 18.45 -2.43
C PHE A 140 -9.20 19.67 -3.29
N GLY A 141 -10.40 19.73 -3.85
CA GLY A 141 -10.78 20.76 -4.82
C GLY A 141 -9.95 20.67 -6.12
N MET A 142 -9.48 19.47 -6.47
CA MET A 142 -8.52 19.21 -7.54
C MET A 142 -9.16 18.47 -8.72
N SER A 143 -8.63 18.75 -9.90
CA SER A 143 -8.92 18.01 -11.13
C SER A 143 -8.35 16.59 -11.07
N LYS A 144 -8.74 15.77 -12.02
CA LYS A 144 -8.20 14.41 -12.16
C LYS A 144 -6.71 14.42 -12.49
N GLU A 145 -6.30 15.35 -13.33
CA GLU A 145 -4.91 15.53 -13.78
C GLU A 145 -4.00 15.93 -12.62
N GLU A 146 -4.45 16.86 -11.77
CA GLU A 146 -3.71 17.27 -10.56
C GLU A 146 -3.55 16.11 -9.57
N ILE A 147 -4.61 15.31 -9.36
CA ILE A 147 -4.52 14.11 -8.50
C ILE A 147 -3.59 13.05 -9.10
N LYS A 148 -3.56 12.87 -10.41
CA LYS A 148 -2.58 11.99 -11.08
C LYS A 148 -1.15 12.52 -10.90
N GLN A 149 -0.95 13.82 -10.96
CA GLN A 149 0.36 14.41 -10.77
C GLN A 149 0.90 14.14 -9.36
N ILE A 150 0.05 14.19 -8.32
CA ILE A 150 0.42 13.80 -6.94
C ILE A 150 0.97 12.37 -6.91
N ALA A 151 0.32 11.44 -7.62
CA ALA A 151 0.81 10.06 -7.68
C ALA A 151 2.18 9.96 -8.37
N VAL A 152 2.34 10.65 -9.50
CA VAL A 152 3.60 10.65 -10.27
C VAL A 152 4.73 11.24 -9.43
N ASP A 153 4.51 12.40 -8.82
CA ASP A 153 5.52 13.09 -8.01
C ASP A 153 5.90 12.25 -6.78
N GLY A 154 4.91 11.63 -6.11
CA GLY A 154 5.16 10.78 -4.97
C GLY A 154 5.98 9.53 -5.32
N VAL A 155 5.61 8.84 -6.40
CA VAL A 155 6.35 7.66 -6.90
C VAL A 155 7.77 8.05 -7.35
N GLN A 156 7.93 9.18 -8.04
CA GLN A 156 9.25 9.65 -8.46
C GLN A 156 10.13 9.98 -7.26
N LEU A 157 9.58 10.68 -6.27
CA LEU A 157 10.32 11.01 -5.06
C LEU A 157 10.81 9.74 -4.31
N VAL A 158 9.96 8.72 -4.19
CA VAL A 158 10.41 7.45 -3.58
C VAL A 158 11.57 6.87 -4.38
N ARG A 159 11.46 6.79 -5.72
CA ARG A 159 12.53 6.28 -6.58
C ARG A 159 13.86 7.03 -6.40
N ASP A 160 13.77 8.35 -6.25
CA ASP A 160 14.94 9.20 -6.06
C ASP A 160 15.62 8.97 -4.69
N LEU A 161 14.82 8.56 -3.68
CA LEU A 161 15.29 8.29 -2.32
C LEU A 161 15.70 6.82 -2.07
N LEU A 162 15.22 5.86 -2.87
CA LEU A 162 15.59 4.45 -2.71
C LEU A 162 17.10 4.20 -2.66
N PRO A 163 17.95 4.89 -3.45
CA PRO A 163 19.41 4.72 -3.36
C PRO A 163 20.02 5.12 -2.01
N GLU A 164 19.30 5.88 -1.18
CA GLU A 164 19.75 6.22 0.18
C GLU A 164 19.64 5.02 1.16
N LEU A 165 18.90 3.96 0.76
CA LEU A 165 18.74 2.73 1.53
C LEU A 165 19.81 1.73 1.08
N GLU A 166 21.02 1.84 1.65
CA GLU A 166 22.16 1.00 1.30
C GLU A 166 21.87 -0.50 1.51
N GLY A 167 22.07 -1.30 0.46
CA GLY A 167 22.01 -2.77 0.51
C GLY A 167 20.62 -3.38 0.60
N ALA A 168 19.58 -2.60 0.52
CA ALA A 168 18.21 -3.10 0.62
C ALA A 168 17.63 -3.51 -0.74
N GLY A 169 17.02 -4.71 -0.79
CA GLY A 169 16.11 -5.13 -1.87
C GLY A 169 14.76 -4.42 -1.76
N VAL A 170 14.76 -3.06 -1.83
CA VAL A 170 13.51 -2.30 -1.63
C VAL A 170 12.70 -2.23 -2.90
N GLN A 171 11.43 -2.63 -2.80
CA GLN A 171 10.44 -2.54 -3.85
C GLN A 171 9.51 -1.34 -3.61
N LEU A 172 9.01 -0.77 -4.69
CA LEU A 172 8.00 0.28 -4.67
C LEU A 172 6.65 -0.30 -5.10
N GLU A 173 5.65 -0.10 -4.27
CA GLU A 173 4.25 -0.38 -4.56
C GLU A 173 3.45 0.92 -4.59
N TYR A 174 2.50 1.04 -5.51
CA TYR A 174 1.58 2.17 -5.58
C TYR A 174 0.14 1.71 -5.62
N SER A 175 -0.72 2.30 -4.77
CA SER A 175 -2.17 2.05 -4.75
C SER A 175 -2.96 3.34 -4.93
N PRO A 176 -3.86 3.42 -5.93
CA PRO A 176 -4.87 4.47 -6.00
C PRO A 176 -6.00 4.15 -5.01
N GLU A 177 -6.07 4.88 -3.90
CA GLU A 177 -7.12 4.69 -2.89
C GLU A 177 -8.52 4.85 -3.49
N SER A 178 -9.46 3.99 -3.10
CA SER A 178 -10.83 3.94 -3.63
C SER A 178 -10.90 3.60 -5.12
N PHE A 179 -10.00 2.74 -5.61
CA PHE A 179 -9.91 2.34 -7.02
C PHE A 179 -11.26 1.88 -7.60
N SER A 180 -11.99 1.03 -6.89
CA SER A 180 -13.30 0.52 -7.32
C SER A 180 -14.40 1.61 -7.35
N GLY A 181 -14.24 2.70 -6.62
CA GLY A 181 -15.15 3.84 -6.61
C GLY A 181 -14.96 4.80 -7.78
N GLN A 182 -13.95 4.60 -8.58
CA GLN A 182 -13.66 5.42 -9.75
C GLN A 182 -14.63 5.06 -10.88
N ARG A 183 -15.26 6.08 -11.46
CA ARG A 183 -16.05 5.85 -12.66
C ARG A 183 -15.12 5.31 -13.75
N SER A 184 -15.56 4.28 -14.45
CA SER A 184 -14.92 3.65 -15.60
C SER A 184 -14.74 4.64 -16.75
N SER A 185 -13.96 5.69 -16.56
CA SER A 185 -13.49 6.49 -17.66
C SER A 185 -12.11 5.99 -18.03
N THR A 186 -11.97 5.54 -19.24
CA THR A 186 -10.82 4.98 -19.99
C THR A 186 -9.45 5.64 -19.76
N SER A 187 -9.33 6.62 -18.90
CA SER A 187 -8.15 7.44 -18.73
C SER A 187 -7.26 7.06 -17.51
N TRP A 188 -7.72 6.21 -16.58
CA TRP A 188 -6.86 5.70 -15.52
C TRP A 188 -6.01 4.48 -15.97
N ASN A 189 -6.43 3.81 -17.04
CA ASN A 189 -5.69 2.68 -17.63
C ASN A 189 -4.39 3.14 -18.34
N ARG A 190 -4.12 4.44 -18.40
CA ARG A 190 -2.83 4.99 -18.83
C ARG A 190 -2.17 5.67 -17.63
N THR A 191 -1.69 4.87 -16.69
CA THR A 191 -0.62 5.32 -15.79
C THR A 191 0.57 5.73 -16.66
N PRO A 192 1.20 6.88 -16.39
CA PRO A 192 2.43 7.23 -17.08
C PRO A 192 3.44 6.09 -16.96
N SER A 193 4.24 5.85 -17.97
CA SER A 193 5.29 4.82 -18.00
C SER A 193 6.22 4.85 -16.77
N SER A 194 6.32 5.99 -16.10
CA SER A 194 7.01 6.16 -14.82
C SER A 194 6.35 5.43 -13.63
N VAL A 195 5.08 5.05 -13.75
CA VAL A 195 4.35 4.29 -12.71
C VAL A 195 4.13 2.83 -13.13
N GLU A 196 4.28 2.50 -14.43
CA GLU A 196 4.05 1.14 -14.96
C GLU A 196 5.01 0.08 -14.44
N SER A 197 6.17 0.48 -13.90
CA SER A 197 7.12 -0.46 -13.28
C SER A 197 6.92 -0.63 -11.75
N ALA A 198 5.97 0.08 -11.16
CA ALA A 198 5.52 -0.21 -9.80
C ALA A 198 4.45 -1.29 -9.90
N SER A 199 4.60 -2.39 -9.17
CA SER A 199 3.57 -3.41 -9.09
C SER A 199 2.28 -2.75 -8.60
N VAL A 200 1.22 -2.81 -9.40
CA VAL A 200 -0.10 -2.39 -8.95
C VAL A 200 -0.65 -3.58 -8.17
N ALA A 201 -0.44 -3.58 -6.86
CA ALA A 201 -1.18 -4.47 -6.00
C ALA A 201 -2.64 -3.98 -5.96
N SER A 202 -3.53 -4.79 -6.50
CA SER A 202 -4.96 -4.62 -6.28
C SER A 202 -5.29 -5.17 -4.91
N ALA A 203 -5.65 -4.29 -3.97
CA ALA A 203 -6.34 -4.69 -2.75
C ALA A 203 -7.73 -5.22 -3.06
#